data_901f77d5969734a77f5d281647e3cad0
#
_entry.id   901f77d5969734a77f5d281647e3cad0
#
_cell.length_a   1.000
_cell.length_b   1.000
_cell.length_c   1.000
_cell.angle_alpha   90.00
_cell.angle_beta   90.00
_cell.angle_gamma   90.00
#
_symmetry.space_group_name_H-M   'P 1'
#
loop_
_entity.id
_entity.type
_entity.pdbx_description
1 polymer ?
#
loop_
_entity_poly.entity_id
_entity_poly.type
_entity_poly.pdbx_seq_one_letter_code
_entity_poly.pdbx_strand_id
1 'polypeptide(L)'
;MPLVAHTSLPSFEDLRNSNEDVLTLDSALHQDIRELHIGFLNMMPDAALRATERQFLRLVGSCNQIAQFFVYPFTVPGLPRGEDTQAYIDQYYYKFEDLQKMGLDALIITGANVANPTLEEEPFWEPLKDVVAWGRENVVSMLCSCLSTHALVKQLYEIDRCLMPQKLWGVYPHRIKQAKHPLLRGINTRFDVPHSRYNTIPVAALEDADVTVLIESDTGEMHMAVSADQFSIVYFQGHPEYDANSLLKEY
;
A
#
# COMPACT_ATOMS: atom_id res chain seq x y z
N MET A 1 -10.53 6.10 17.69
CA MET A 1 -9.95 5.64 16.42
C MET A 1 -9.68 4.16 16.43
N PRO A 2 -9.69 3.51 15.26
CA PRO A 2 -9.74 2.05 15.17
C PRO A 2 -8.38 1.35 15.14
N LEU A 3 -7.24 2.04 15.04
CA LEU A 3 -5.92 1.39 15.04
C LEU A 3 -5.57 0.87 16.44
N VAL A 4 -5.19 -0.40 16.57
CA VAL A 4 -4.87 -1.05 17.84
C VAL A 4 -3.37 -1.30 17.96
N ALA A 5 -2.76 -0.78 19.02
CA ALA A 5 -1.38 -1.10 19.40
C ALA A 5 -1.35 -2.47 20.10
N HIS A 6 -1.30 -3.53 19.33
CA HIS A 6 -1.29 -4.92 19.81
C HIS A 6 0.11 -5.48 20.04
N THR A 7 1.14 -4.72 19.68
CA THR A 7 2.56 -5.06 19.89
C THR A 7 3.34 -3.82 20.37
N SER A 8 4.63 -4.01 20.62
CA SER A 8 5.57 -2.92 20.96
C SER A 8 6.17 -2.20 19.74
N LEU A 9 5.52 -2.26 18.58
CA LEU A 9 5.98 -1.57 17.36
C LEU A 9 6.13 -0.07 17.62
N PRO A 10 7.33 0.53 17.44
CA PRO A 10 7.59 1.94 17.77
C PRO A 10 6.66 2.94 17.07
N SER A 11 6.21 2.65 15.86
CA SER A 11 5.30 3.51 15.10
C SER A 11 3.95 3.75 15.79
N PHE A 12 3.48 2.85 16.66
CA PHE A 12 2.28 3.12 17.46
C PHE A 12 2.50 4.25 18.49
N GLU A 13 3.68 4.30 19.11
CA GLU A 13 4.04 5.38 20.04
C GLU A 13 4.29 6.69 19.29
N ASP A 14 4.97 6.64 18.13
CA ASP A 14 5.18 7.81 17.27
C ASP A 14 3.86 8.46 16.85
N LEU A 15 2.84 7.65 16.53
CA LEU A 15 1.51 8.13 16.18
C LEU A 15 0.80 8.78 17.38
N ARG A 16 0.86 8.18 18.58
CA ARG A 16 0.32 8.79 19.80
C ARG A 16 0.97 10.13 20.09
N ASN A 17 2.30 10.20 19.97
CA ASN A 17 3.05 11.45 20.16
C ASN A 17 2.72 12.54 19.13
N SER A 18 2.14 12.14 17.99
CA SER A 18 1.62 13.03 16.94
C SER A 18 0.12 13.36 17.11
N ASN A 19 -0.47 13.06 18.28
CA ASN A 19 -1.89 13.22 18.61
C ASN A 19 -2.83 12.38 17.72
N GLU A 20 -2.35 11.29 17.17
CA GLU A 20 -3.21 10.30 16.54
C GLU A 20 -3.76 9.36 17.62
N ASP A 21 -5.06 9.05 17.53
CA ASP A 21 -5.68 8.13 18.47
C ASP A 21 -5.30 6.68 18.12
N VAL A 22 -4.58 6.02 18.99
CA VAL A 22 -4.24 4.61 18.88
C VAL A 22 -4.69 3.89 20.14
N LEU A 23 -5.61 2.94 20.00
CA LEU A 23 -6.12 2.15 21.12
C LEU A 23 -5.00 1.29 21.73
N THR A 24 -5.07 1.09 23.05
CA THR A 24 -4.31 0.00 23.68
C THR A 24 -5.00 -1.33 23.42
N LEU A 25 -4.26 -2.43 23.44
CA LEU A 25 -4.84 -3.77 23.32
C LEU A 25 -5.90 -4.03 24.40
N ASP A 26 -5.61 -3.64 25.64
CA ASP A 26 -6.56 -3.76 26.74
C ASP A 26 -7.87 -3.03 26.48
N SER A 27 -7.80 -1.78 26.01
CA SER A 27 -8.99 -1.00 25.65
C SER A 27 -9.76 -1.61 24.48
N ALA A 28 -9.06 -2.20 23.51
CA ALA A 28 -9.68 -2.85 22.36
C ALA A 28 -10.46 -4.11 22.79
N LEU A 29 -9.86 -4.95 23.63
CA LEU A 29 -10.47 -6.19 24.12
C LEU A 29 -11.72 -5.97 25.00
N HIS A 30 -11.90 -4.77 25.55
CA HIS A 30 -13.11 -4.40 26.32
C HIS A 30 -14.25 -3.86 25.46
N GLN A 31 -14.07 -3.80 24.15
CA GLN A 31 -15.07 -3.32 23.21
C GLN A 31 -15.57 -4.45 22.33
N ASP A 32 -16.87 -4.64 22.23
CA ASP A 32 -17.50 -5.60 21.31
C ASP A 32 -17.62 -4.96 19.91
N ILE A 33 -16.47 -4.76 19.26
CA ILE A 33 -16.34 -4.14 17.96
C ILE A 33 -15.62 -5.12 17.01
N ARG A 34 -16.03 -5.14 15.75
CA ARG A 34 -15.41 -5.99 14.72
C ARG A 34 -13.91 -5.68 14.57
N GLU A 35 -13.11 -6.72 14.73
CA GLU A 35 -11.68 -6.70 14.44
C GLU A 35 -11.44 -6.95 12.94
N LEU A 36 -10.44 -6.28 12.37
CA LEU A 36 -9.95 -6.49 11.03
C LEU A 36 -8.43 -6.63 11.06
N HIS A 37 -7.94 -7.75 10.55
CA HIS A 37 -6.54 -8.13 10.54
C HIS A 37 -5.92 -7.83 9.18
N ILE A 38 -4.99 -6.89 9.14
CA ILE A 38 -4.37 -6.38 7.90
C ILE A 38 -2.90 -6.73 7.88
N GLY A 39 -2.48 -7.53 6.90
CA GLY A 39 -1.06 -7.71 6.60
C GLY A 39 -0.51 -6.48 5.89
N PHE A 40 0.60 -5.96 6.37
CA PHE A 40 1.29 -4.81 5.79
C PHE A 40 2.65 -5.22 5.25
N LEU A 41 2.72 -5.54 3.96
CA LEU A 41 3.97 -5.86 3.27
C LEU A 41 4.75 -4.58 2.98
N ASN A 42 5.84 -4.39 3.71
CA ASN A 42 6.71 -3.23 3.57
C ASN A 42 8.02 -3.61 2.87
N MET A 43 8.11 -3.25 1.58
CA MET A 43 9.28 -3.50 0.74
C MET A 43 10.15 -2.24 0.55
N MET A 44 9.84 -1.17 1.26
CA MET A 44 10.57 0.10 1.13
C MET A 44 12.03 -0.04 1.59
N PRO A 45 12.96 0.74 1.00
CA PRO A 45 14.36 0.76 1.42
C PRO A 45 14.51 1.31 2.85
N ASP A 46 15.66 1.06 3.46
CA ASP A 46 15.96 1.40 4.85
C ASP A 46 15.63 2.85 5.22
N ALA A 47 15.99 3.80 4.36
CA ALA A 47 15.73 5.22 4.58
C ALA A 47 14.24 5.58 4.65
N ALA A 48 13.37 4.79 4.05
CA ALA A 48 11.93 5.05 3.97
C ALA A 48 11.08 4.05 4.78
N LEU A 49 11.64 2.91 5.22
CA LEU A 49 10.89 1.81 5.82
C LEU A 49 9.99 2.26 6.98
N ARG A 50 10.54 2.93 7.99
CA ARG A 50 9.79 3.38 9.17
C ARG A 50 8.83 4.54 8.84
N ALA A 51 9.22 5.43 7.93
CA ALA A 51 8.37 6.54 7.52
C ALA A 51 7.11 6.03 6.82
N THR A 52 7.28 5.10 5.87
CA THR A 52 6.17 4.46 5.15
C THR A 52 5.28 3.63 6.07
N GLU A 53 5.87 2.87 7.01
CA GLU A 53 5.14 2.14 8.04
C GLU A 53 4.20 3.07 8.82
N ARG A 54 4.74 4.16 9.39
CA ARG A 54 3.95 5.15 10.13
C ARG A 54 2.86 5.80 9.27
N GLN A 55 3.14 6.12 8.01
CA GLN A 55 2.19 6.73 7.09
C GLN A 55 1.00 5.81 6.80
N PHE A 56 1.24 4.55 6.52
CA PHE A 56 0.15 3.58 6.29
C PHE A 56 -0.63 3.27 7.56
N LEU A 57 0.03 3.13 8.72
CA LEU A 57 -0.65 2.95 10.00
C LEU A 57 -1.58 4.13 10.31
N ARG A 58 -1.14 5.37 10.07
CA ARG A 58 -1.96 6.57 10.21
C ARG A 58 -3.15 6.55 9.24
N LEU A 59 -2.91 6.22 7.98
CA LEU A 59 -3.96 6.15 6.96
C LEU A 59 -5.03 5.11 7.34
N VAL A 60 -4.64 3.90 7.73
CA VAL A 60 -5.54 2.85 8.20
C VAL A 60 -6.29 3.31 9.46
N GLY A 61 -5.59 3.91 10.42
CA GLY A 61 -6.20 4.45 11.64
C GLY A 61 -7.28 5.49 11.36
N SER A 62 -7.19 6.21 10.25
CA SER A 62 -8.14 7.27 9.87
C SER A 62 -9.34 6.79 9.05
N CYS A 63 -9.38 5.50 8.63
CA CYS A 63 -10.37 5.01 7.68
C CYS A 63 -11.82 5.05 8.17
N ASN A 64 -12.07 4.65 9.42
CA ASN A 64 -13.41 4.68 10.03
C ASN A 64 -13.31 4.65 11.57
N GLN A 65 -14.45 4.72 12.26
CA GLN A 65 -14.51 4.73 13.73
C GLN A 65 -15.26 3.54 14.32
N ILE A 66 -15.66 2.56 13.49
CA ILE A 66 -16.55 1.46 13.89
C ILE A 66 -15.93 0.07 13.77
N ALA A 67 -14.66 -0.01 13.34
CA ALA A 67 -13.91 -1.26 13.29
C ALA A 67 -12.56 -1.06 14.00
N GLN A 68 -12.00 -2.12 14.55
CA GLN A 68 -10.65 -2.14 15.12
C GLN A 68 -9.69 -2.74 14.11
N PHE A 69 -8.58 -2.05 13.82
CA PHE A 69 -7.56 -2.51 12.88
C PHE A 69 -6.32 -3.01 13.60
N PHE A 70 -6.01 -4.27 13.37
CA PHE A 70 -4.79 -4.94 13.78
C PHE A 70 -3.87 -5.03 12.57
N VAL A 71 -2.82 -4.23 12.52
CA VAL A 71 -1.91 -4.17 11.38
C VAL A 71 -0.61 -4.91 11.68
N TYR A 72 -0.27 -5.88 10.84
CA TYR A 72 0.85 -6.80 10.99
C TYR A 72 1.91 -6.51 9.94
N PRO A 73 2.98 -5.74 10.27
CA PRO A 73 4.06 -5.49 9.34
C PRO A 73 4.87 -6.74 9.08
N PHE A 74 5.19 -6.99 7.82
CA PHE A 74 6.09 -8.03 7.37
C PHE A 74 6.85 -7.57 6.11
N THR A 75 7.87 -8.31 5.72
CA THR A 75 8.65 -8.05 4.50
C THR A 75 8.97 -9.36 3.79
N VAL A 76 9.40 -9.27 2.55
CA VAL A 76 9.85 -10.44 1.77
C VAL A 76 11.36 -10.64 1.90
N PRO A 77 11.84 -11.90 1.77
CA PRO A 77 13.27 -12.20 1.80
C PRO A 77 14.00 -11.60 0.59
N GLY A 78 15.33 -11.49 0.70
CA GLY A 78 16.22 -11.08 -0.39
C GLY A 78 16.34 -9.57 -0.60
N LEU A 79 15.54 -8.75 0.06
CA LEU A 79 15.72 -7.30 0.00
C LEU A 79 17.01 -6.88 0.75
N PRO A 80 17.86 -6.04 0.14
CA PRO A 80 19.06 -5.56 0.81
C PRO A 80 18.70 -4.69 2.04
N ARG A 81 19.30 -5.02 3.19
CA ARG A 81 19.07 -4.33 4.46
C ARG A 81 20.39 -4.04 5.16
N GLY A 82 20.52 -2.85 5.75
CA GLY A 82 21.57 -2.56 6.71
C GLY A 82 21.29 -3.22 8.06
N GLU A 83 22.34 -3.34 8.90
CA GLU A 83 22.26 -4.03 10.19
C GLU A 83 21.14 -3.48 11.10
N ASP A 84 21.03 -2.15 11.21
CA ASP A 84 20.02 -1.51 12.07
C ASP A 84 18.58 -1.80 11.59
N THR A 85 18.35 -1.76 10.27
CA THR A 85 17.04 -2.05 9.68
C THR A 85 16.71 -3.52 9.80
N GLN A 86 17.69 -4.41 9.60
CA GLN A 86 17.48 -5.83 9.79
C GLN A 86 17.13 -6.16 11.25
N ALA A 87 17.85 -5.58 12.21
CA ALA A 87 17.54 -5.75 13.64
C ALA A 87 16.12 -5.25 13.99
N TYR A 88 15.70 -4.12 13.40
CA TYR A 88 14.34 -3.62 13.56
C TYR A 88 13.29 -4.58 13.00
N ILE A 89 13.50 -5.10 11.79
CA ILE A 89 12.63 -6.09 11.17
C ILE A 89 12.56 -7.37 12.02
N ASP A 90 13.70 -7.91 12.44
CA ASP A 90 13.76 -9.12 13.25
C ASP A 90 13.03 -8.98 14.59
N GLN A 91 13.00 -7.78 15.15
CA GLN A 91 12.36 -7.50 16.43
C GLN A 91 10.85 -7.25 16.31
N TYR A 92 10.40 -6.57 15.25
CA TYR A 92 9.05 -5.99 15.20
C TYR A 92 8.17 -6.53 14.07
N TYR A 93 8.75 -7.13 13.01
CA TYR A 93 7.98 -7.62 11.86
C TYR A 93 7.65 -9.09 12.02
N TYR A 94 6.51 -9.46 11.46
CA TYR A 94 6.03 -10.84 11.44
C TYR A 94 6.68 -11.62 10.30
N LYS A 95 6.74 -12.94 10.46
CA LYS A 95 7.04 -13.85 9.34
C LYS A 95 5.75 -14.10 8.55
N PHE A 96 5.86 -14.12 7.24
CA PHE A 96 4.68 -14.31 6.39
C PHE A 96 3.99 -15.64 6.66
N GLU A 97 4.73 -16.70 6.91
CA GLU A 97 4.21 -18.04 7.22
C GLU A 97 3.35 -18.08 8.50
N ASP A 98 3.64 -17.20 9.45
CA ASP A 98 2.85 -17.11 10.67
C ASP A 98 1.56 -16.32 10.44
N LEU A 99 1.60 -15.29 9.60
CA LEU A 99 0.43 -14.54 9.16
C LEU A 99 -0.52 -15.41 8.32
N GLN A 100 0.03 -16.28 7.46
CA GLN A 100 -0.76 -17.25 6.70
C GLN A 100 -1.56 -18.19 7.61
N LYS A 101 -0.95 -18.67 8.70
CA LYS A 101 -1.62 -19.55 9.70
C LYS A 101 -2.68 -18.82 10.52
N MET A 102 -2.39 -17.56 10.85
CA MET A 102 -3.30 -16.70 11.62
C MET A 102 -4.55 -16.32 10.80
N GLY A 103 -4.37 -16.11 9.49
CA GLY A 103 -5.37 -15.56 8.60
C GLY A 103 -5.40 -14.03 8.65
N LEU A 104 -5.73 -13.42 7.52
CA LEU A 104 -5.82 -11.96 7.35
C LEU A 104 -7.11 -11.61 6.60
N ASP A 105 -7.67 -10.44 6.89
CA ASP A 105 -8.82 -9.90 6.13
C ASP A 105 -8.38 -9.15 4.88
N ALA A 106 -7.22 -8.48 4.93
CA ALA A 106 -6.71 -7.68 3.83
C ALA A 106 -5.18 -7.64 3.80
N LEU A 107 -4.62 -7.24 2.65
CA LEU A 107 -3.20 -6.92 2.48
C LEU A 107 -3.01 -5.49 1.99
N ILE A 108 -2.00 -4.81 2.52
CA ILE A 108 -1.44 -3.58 1.96
C ILE A 108 -0.02 -3.91 1.50
N ILE A 109 0.31 -3.56 0.25
CA ILE A 109 1.60 -3.83 -0.38
C ILE A 109 2.22 -2.49 -0.79
N THR A 110 3.36 -2.14 -0.20
CA THR A 110 4.05 -0.88 -0.50
C THR A 110 4.81 -0.94 -1.81
N GLY A 111 5.31 0.21 -2.25
CA GLY A 111 6.36 0.27 -3.24
C GLY A 111 7.66 -0.39 -2.79
N ALA A 112 8.62 -0.44 -3.70
CA ALA A 112 9.99 -0.88 -3.47
C ALA A 112 10.94 -0.05 -4.35
N ASN A 113 12.22 -0.02 -4.01
CA ASN A 113 13.24 0.46 -4.93
C ASN A 113 13.53 -0.58 -6.00
N VAL A 114 13.74 -0.11 -7.22
CA VAL A 114 14.18 -0.94 -8.35
C VAL A 114 15.60 -0.57 -8.74
N ALA A 115 16.42 -1.59 -8.94
CA ALA A 115 17.81 -1.47 -9.39
C ALA A 115 18.01 -2.07 -10.79
N ASN A 116 17.15 -2.98 -11.20
CA ASN A 116 17.25 -3.72 -12.44
C ASN A 116 16.35 -3.14 -13.54
N PRO A 117 16.69 -3.34 -14.83
CA PRO A 117 15.89 -2.85 -15.96
C PRO A 117 14.47 -3.41 -15.96
N THR A 118 14.32 -4.70 -15.63
CA THR A 118 13.05 -5.41 -15.58
C THR A 118 12.66 -5.73 -14.14
N LEU A 119 11.36 -5.81 -13.86
CA LEU A 119 10.87 -6.13 -12.53
C LEU A 119 11.12 -7.58 -12.16
N GLU A 120 11.19 -8.46 -13.14
CA GLU A 120 11.44 -9.90 -13.00
C GLU A 120 12.86 -10.21 -12.47
N GLU A 121 13.79 -9.28 -12.62
CA GLU A 121 15.17 -9.41 -12.11
C GLU A 121 15.33 -8.89 -10.67
N GLU A 122 14.28 -8.28 -10.10
CA GLU A 122 14.32 -7.72 -8.75
C GLU A 122 14.25 -8.83 -7.68
N PRO A 123 15.00 -8.70 -6.57
CA PRO A 123 15.01 -9.73 -5.51
C PRO A 123 13.65 -10.01 -4.90
N PHE A 124 12.73 -9.03 -4.92
CA PHE A 124 11.38 -9.18 -4.39
C PHE A 124 10.43 -9.89 -5.34
N TRP A 125 10.77 -10.10 -6.61
CA TRP A 125 9.81 -10.53 -7.64
C TRP A 125 9.16 -11.86 -7.32
N GLU A 126 9.94 -12.92 -7.13
CA GLU A 126 9.38 -14.25 -6.83
C GLU A 126 8.72 -14.31 -5.45
N PRO A 127 9.32 -13.76 -4.36
CA PRO A 127 8.62 -13.71 -3.08
C PRO A 127 7.30 -12.90 -3.11
N LEU A 128 7.23 -11.84 -3.89
CA LEU A 128 6.00 -11.07 -4.06
C LEU A 128 4.91 -11.88 -4.80
N LYS A 129 5.29 -12.70 -5.79
CA LYS A 129 4.34 -13.61 -6.46
C LYS A 129 3.70 -14.58 -5.47
N ASP A 130 4.48 -15.14 -4.55
CA ASP A 130 3.98 -16.06 -3.52
C ASP A 130 2.98 -15.35 -2.59
N VAL A 131 3.29 -14.12 -2.16
CA VAL A 131 2.38 -13.31 -1.34
C VAL A 131 1.09 -12.97 -2.09
N VAL A 132 1.20 -12.56 -3.36
CA VAL A 132 0.04 -12.22 -4.20
C VAL A 132 -0.82 -13.44 -4.48
N ALA A 133 -0.22 -14.58 -4.81
CA ALA A 133 -0.94 -15.84 -5.04
C ALA A 133 -1.74 -16.25 -3.80
N TRP A 134 -1.10 -16.24 -2.63
CA TRP A 134 -1.78 -16.52 -1.37
C TRP A 134 -2.88 -15.49 -1.06
N GLY A 135 -2.59 -14.19 -1.26
CA GLY A 135 -3.54 -13.11 -0.98
C GLY A 135 -4.82 -13.24 -1.80
N ARG A 136 -4.72 -13.58 -3.08
CA ARG A 136 -5.88 -13.76 -3.97
C ARG A 136 -6.86 -14.85 -3.50
N GLU A 137 -6.39 -15.82 -2.75
CA GLU A 137 -7.20 -16.94 -2.28
C GLU A 137 -7.68 -16.76 -0.82
N ASN A 138 -6.96 -15.96 -0.02
CA ASN A 138 -7.13 -15.97 1.43
C ASN A 138 -7.56 -14.63 2.04
N VAL A 139 -7.45 -13.50 1.31
CA VAL A 139 -7.91 -12.19 1.81
C VAL A 139 -9.02 -11.62 0.95
N VAL A 140 -9.82 -10.74 1.55
CA VAL A 140 -10.95 -10.11 0.87
C VAL A 140 -10.48 -9.07 -0.15
N SER A 141 -9.42 -8.32 0.18
CA SER A 141 -8.90 -7.27 -0.70
C SER A 141 -7.41 -7.01 -0.48
N MET A 142 -6.72 -6.65 -1.56
CA MET A 142 -5.32 -6.20 -1.56
C MET A 142 -5.24 -4.76 -2.07
N LEU A 143 -4.53 -3.91 -1.35
CA LEU A 143 -4.20 -2.55 -1.78
C LEU A 143 -2.72 -2.50 -2.19
N CYS A 144 -2.46 -2.05 -3.41
CA CYS A 144 -1.11 -1.90 -3.96
C CYS A 144 -0.77 -0.42 -4.12
N SER A 145 0.41 0.00 -3.65
CA SER A 145 0.85 1.39 -3.75
C SER A 145 2.12 1.53 -4.57
N CYS A 146 2.11 2.46 -5.52
CA CYS A 146 3.23 2.83 -6.36
C CYS A 146 3.82 1.63 -7.14
N LEU A 147 5.05 1.20 -6.85
CA LEU A 147 5.74 0.14 -7.59
C LEU A 147 5.03 -1.21 -7.50
N SER A 148 4.43 -1.56 -6.37
CA SER A 148 3.66 -2.82 -6.27
C SER A 148 2.49 -2.86 -7.25
N THR A 149 1.88 -1.73 -7.58
CA THR A 149 0.89 -1.64 -8.66
C THR A 149 1.48 -2.09 -10.00
N HIS A 150 2.68 -1.58 -10.36
CA HIS A 150 3.34 -2.00 -11.59
C HIS A 150 3.72 -3.50 -11.57
N ALA A 151 4.20 -3.98 -10.43
CA ALA A 151 4.57 -5.38 -10.27
C ALA A 151 3.36 -6.32 -10.39
N LEU A 152 2.25 -6.02 -9.70
CA LEU A 152 1.05 -6.86 -9.78
C LEU A 152 0.39 -6.80 -11.17
N VAL A 153 0.36 -5.63 -11.79
CA VAL A 153 -0.17 -5.50 -13.16
C VAL A 153 0.66 -6.33 -14.14
N LYS A 154 1.99 -6.35 -14.00
CA LYS A 154 2.86 -7.23 -14.79
C LYS A 154 2.63 -8.71 -14.48
N GLN A 155 2.54 -9.09 -13.20
CA GLN A 155 2.35 -10.48 -12.79
C GLN A 155 1.01 -11.08 -13.21
N LEU A 156 -0.07 -10.28 -13.15
CA LEU A 156 -1.43 -10.77 -13.33
C LEU A 156 -1.96 -10.62 -14.75
N TYR A 157 -1.46 -9.61 -15.49
CA TYR A 157 -1.98 -9.27 -16.82
C TYR A 157 -0.90 -9.20 -17.90
N GLU A 158 0.37 -9.44 -17.55
CA GLU A 158 1.51 -9.36 -18.47
C GLU A 158 1.72 -7.96 -19.10
N ILE A 159 1.17 -6.90 -18.48
CA ILE A 159 1.28 -5.53 -18.96
C ILE A 159 2.57 -4.89 -18.43
N ASP A 160 3.43 -4.47 -19.35
CA ASP A 160 4.67 -3.77 -19.03
C ASP A 160 4.42 -2.30 -18.68
N ARG A 161 5.21 -1.80 -17.73
CA ARG A 161 5.28 -0.38 -17.43
C ARG A 161 6.06 0.36 -18.53
N CYS A 162 5.69 1.60 -18.81
CA CYS A 162 6.37 2.47 -19.77
C CYS A 162 7.21 3.50 -19.04
N LEU A 163 8.49 3.64 -19.44
CA LEU A 163 9.37 4.69 -18.94
C LEU A 163 8.86 6.05 -19.44
N MET A 164 8.74 7.02 -18.55
CA MET A 164 8.35 8.39 -18.88
C MET A 164 9.56 9.20 -19.32
N PRO A 165 9.38 10.25 -20.15
CA PRO A 165 10.47 11.12 -20.61
C PRO A 165 11.22 11.82 -19.47
N GLN A 166 10.53 12.08 -18.35
CA GLN A 166 11.08 12.68 -17.13
C GLN A 166 10.35 12.13 -15.91
N LYS A 167 11.01 12.21 -14.74
CA LYS A 167 10.39 11.85 -13.46
C LYS A 167 9.14 12.69 -13.23
N LEU A 168 8.01 12.05 -12.98
CA LEU A 168 6.83 12.71 -12.45
C LEU A 168 7.03 12.85 -10.93
N TRP A 169 7.40 14.06 -10.50
CA TRP A 169 7.68 14.37 -9.11
C TRP A 169 7.00 15.67 -8.71
N GLY A 170 6.03 15.59 -7.80
CA GLY A 170 5.22 16.72 -7.40
C GLY A 170 3.79 16.33 -7.06
N VAL A 171 2.92 17.34 -7.00
CA VAL A 171 1.50 17.21 -6.72
C VAL A 171 0.72 17.61 -7.96
N TYR A 172 -0.16 16.74 -8.43
CA TYR A 172 -0.85 16.90 -9.71
C TYR A 172 -2.36 16.75 -9.58
N PRO A 173 -3.16 17.53 -10.35
CA PRO A 173 -4.61 17.43 -10.32
C PRO A 173 -5.11 16.13 -10.95
N HIS A 174 -6.08 15.53 -10.29
CA HIS A 174 -6.76 14.30 -10.69
C HIS A 174 -8.26 14.48 -10.65
N ARG A 175 -8.97 13.62 -11.40
CA ARG A 175 -10.43 13.60 -11.46
C ARG A 175 -10.99 12.18 -11.34
N ILE A 176 -12.18 12.08 -10.80
CA ILE A 176 -12.95 10.85 -10.77
C ILE A 176 -13.45 10.52 -12.20
N LYS A 177 -13.18 9.29 -12.66
CA LYS A 177 -13.70 8.75 -13.92
C LYS A 177 -15.00 7.97 -13.72
N GLN A 178 -15.14 7.28 -12.59
CA GLN A 178 -16.26 6.39 -12.26
C GLN A 178 -17.03 6.85 -11.01
N ALA A 179 -17.72 7.99 -11.10
CA ALA A 179 -18.34 8.68 -9.95
C ALA A 179 -19.35 7.82 -9.14
N LYS A 180 -19.89 6.75 -9.70
CA LYS A 180 -20.86 5.87 -9.02
C LYS A 180 -20.19 4.70 -8.28
N HIS A 181 -18.88 4.53 -8.42
CA HIS A 181 -18.18 3.42 -7.79
C HIS A 181 -18.19 3.55 -6.25
N PRO A 182 -18.50 2.48 -5.49
CA PRO A 182 -18.65 2.54 -4.03
C PRO A 182 -17.41 3.07 -3.30
N LEU A 183 -16.20 2.74 -3.77
CA LEU A 183 -14.93 3.21 -3.19
C LEU A 183 -14.72 4.72 -3.32
N LEU A 184 -15.48 5.41 -4.19
CA LEU A 184 -15.35 6.87 -4.41
C LEU A 184 -16.44 7.68 -3.71
N ARG A 185 -17.26 7.03 -2.87
CA ARG A 185 -18.32 7.73 -2.14
C ARG A 185 -17.75 8.80 -1.20
N GLY A 186 -18.19 10.03 -1.36
CA GLY A 186 -17.78 11.15 -0.51
C GLY A 186 -16.46 11.81 -0.89
N ILE A 187 -15.80 11.33 -1.96
CA ILE A 187 -14.58 11.96 -2.48
C ILE A 187 -14.95 13.14 -3.39
N ASN A 188 -14.15 14.21 -3.34
CA ASN A 188 -14.28 15.33 -4.26
C ASN A 188 -14.06 14.87 -5.72
N THR A 189 -14.80 15.46 -6.66
CA THR A 189 -14.68 15.12 -8.10
C THR A 189 -13.33 15.47 -8.69
N ARG A 190 -12.62 16.44 -8.09
CA ARG A 190 -11.25 16.82 -8.41
C ARG A 190 -10.46 17.03 -7.12
N PHE A 191 -9.21 16.58 -7.13
CA PHE A 191 -8.28 16.72 -6.01
C PHE A 191 -6.85 16.51 -6.51
N ASP A 192 -5.90 16.90 -5.68
CA ASP A 192 -4.48 16.79 -5.98
C ASP A 192 -3.89 15.53 -5.39
N VAL A 193 -2.98 14.88 -6.14
CA VAL A 193 -2.31 13.63 -5.75
C VAL A 193 -0.80 13.78 -5.85
N PRO A 194 -0.04 13.41 -4.81
CA PRO A 194 1.41 13.37 -4.88
C PRO A 194 1.91 12.17 -5.69
N HIS A 195 2.92 12.41 -6.53
CA HIS A 195 3.61 11.41 -7.33
C HIS A 195 5.12 11.54 -7.19
N SER A 196 5.82 10.39 -7.21
CA SER A 196 7.28 10.29 -7.29
C SER A 196 7.64 9.03 -8.08
N ARG A 197 7.59 9.09 -9.42
CA ARG A 197 7.75 7.91 -10.29
C ARG A 197 8.39 8.22 -11.63
N TYR A 198 9.07 7.24 -12.21
CA TYR A 198 9.66 7.29 -13.55
C TYR A 198 8.84 6.53 -14.59
N ASN A 199 7.88 5.72 -14.17
CA ASN A 199 7.12 4.85 -15.05
C ASN A 199 5.62 5.10 -14.92
N THR A 200 4.89 4.76 -16.00
CA THR A 200 3.43 4.74 -16.04
C THR A 200 2.93 3.39 -16.59
N ILE A 201 1.65 3.10 -16.39
CA ILE A 201 0.98 1.93 -16.97
C ILE A 201 0.03 2.44 -18.06
N PRO A 202 0.06 1.88 -19.28
CA PRO A 202 -0.86 2.28 -20.34
C PRO A 202 -2.32 1.99 -19.94
N VAL A 203 -3.15 3.03 -19.90
CA VAL A 203 -4.58 2.90 -19.48
C VAL A 203 -5.35 1.98 -20.41
N ALA A 204 -5.12 2.07 -21.74
CA ALA A 204 -5.78 1.20 -22.69
C ALA A 204 -5.50 -0.28 -22.43
N ALA A 205 -4.26 -0.64 -22.09
CA ALA A 205 -3.91 -2.02 -21.75
C ALA A 205 -4.60 -2.51 -20.46
N LEU A 206 -4.79 -1.63 -19.49
CA LEU A 206 -5.56 -1.95 -18.27
C LEU A 206 -7.03 -2.22 -18.60
N GLU A 207 -7.65 -1.36 -19.43
CA GLU A 207 -9.04 -1.50 -19.85
C GLU A 207 -9.24 -2.77 -20.68
N ASP A 208 -8.31 -3.13 -21.57
CA ASP A 208 -8.30 -4.37 -22.34
C ASP A 208 -8.18 -5.62 -21.44
N ALA A 209 -7.62 -5.49 -20.26
CA ALA A 209 -7.49 -6.54 -19.25
C ALA A 209 -8.61 -6.51 -18.18
N ASP A 210 -9.74 -5.84 -18.46
CA ASP A 210 -10.87 -5.68 -17.54
C ASP A 210 -10.51 -4.99 -16.20
N VAL A 211 -9.42 -4.23 -16.15
CA VAL A 211 -9.07 -3.40 -15.00
C VAL A 211 -9.77 -2.05 -15.13
N THR A 212 -10.64 -1.72 -14.20
CA THR A 212 -11.42 -0.48 -14.23
C THR A 212 -10.65 0.69 -13.62
N VAL A 213 -10.33 1.70 -14.43
CA VAL A 213 -9.73 2.94 -13.95
C VAL A 213 -10.79 3.82 -13.30
N LEU A 214 -10.60 4.13 -12.02
CA LEU A 214 -11.53 4.92 -11.19
C LEU A 214 -11.16 6.40 -11.14
N ILE A 215 -9.85 6.70 -11.09
CA ILE A 215 -9.30 8.04 -10.96
C ILE A 215 -8.14 8.19 -11.94
N GLU A 216 -8.14 9.30 -12.69
CA GLU A 216 -7.10 9.62 -13.66
C GLU A 216 -6.61 11.08 -13.49
N SER A 217 -5.39 11.36 -13.95
CA SER A 217 -4.86 12.72 -14.05
C SER A 217 -5.54 13.50 -15.19
N ASP A 218 -5.35 14.80 -15.24
CA ASP A 218 -5.82 15.63 -16.37
C ASP A 218 -5.17 15.23 -17.71
N THR A 219 -4.04 14.54 -17.69
CA THR A 219 -3.35 13.99 -18.88
C THR A 219 -3.79 12.55 -19.21
N GLY A 220 -4.72 11.98 -18.45
CA GLY A 220 -5.30 10.64 -18.69
C GLY A 220 -4.48 9.48 -18.12
N GLU A 221 -3.53 9.75 -17.24
CA GLU A 221 -2.78 8.68 -16.56
C GLU A 221 -3.55 8.15 -15.35
N MET A 222 -3.52 6.85 -15.16
CA MET A 222 -4.19 6.19 -14.04
C MET A 222 -3.56 6.60 -12.70
N HIS A 223 -4.41 6.94 -11.72
CA HIS A 223 -4.02 7.04 -10.32
C HIS A 223 -4.57 5.87 -9.51
N MET A 224 -5.87 5.60 -9.63
CA MET A 224 -6.53 4.52 -8.93
C MET A 224 -7.31 3.65 -9.92
N ALA A 225 -7.14 2.35 -9.79
CA ALA A 225 -7.89 1.35 -10.55
C ALA A 225 -8.27 0.16 -9.67
N VAL A 226 -9.17 -0.68 -10.15
CA VAL A 226 -9.61 -1.90 -9.46
C VAL A 226 -9.66 -3.08 -10.43
N SER A 227 -9.47 -4.29 -9.90
CA SER A 227 -9.64 -5.56 -10.62
C SER A 227 -11.06 -5.72 -11.20
N ALA A 228 -11.25 -6.66 -12.12
CA ALA A 228 -12.52 -6.91 -12.82
C ALA A 228 -13.73 -7.09 -11.89
N ASP A 229 -13.53 -7.70 -10.73
CA ASP A 229 -14.56 -7.86 -9.68
C ASP A 229 -14.85 -6.58 -8.89
N GLN A 230 -14.17 -5.48 -9.21
CA GLN A 230 -14.29 -4.14 -8.64
C GLN A 230 -13.80 -4.00 -7.19
N PHE A 231 -13.15 -5.01 -6.59
CA PHE A 231 -12.87 -4.99 -5.16
C PHE A 231 -11.63 -5.78 -4.70
N SER A 232 -11.33 -6.95 -5.28
CA SER A 232 -10.27 -7.84 -4.77
C SER A 232 -8.88 -7.20 -4.80
N ILE A 233 -8.60 -6.35 -5.80
CA ILE A 233 -7.33 -5.62 -5.85
C ILE A 233 -7.60 -4.16 -6.18
N VAL A 234 -7.04 -3.28 -5.35
CA VAL A 234 -7.08 -1.82 -5.53
C VAL A 234 -5.66 -1.35 -5.83
N TYR A 235 -5.49 -0.75 -6.99
CA TYR A 235 -4.22 -0.27 -7.53
C TYR A 235 -4.09 1.24 -7.36
N PHE A 236 -3.04 1.71 -6.70
CA PHE A 236 -2.67 3.12 -6.63
C PHE A 236 -1.32 3.35 -7.29
N GLN A 237 -1.25 4.31 -8.22
CA GLN A 237 0.00 4.71 -8.85
C GLN A 237 0.64 5.93 -8.17
N GLY A 238 -0.16 6.83 -7.60
CA GLY A 238 0.29 7.89 -6.69
C GLY A 238 0.31 7.42 -5.24
N HIS A 239 0.63 8.34 -4.35
CA HIS A 239 0.90 8.07 -2.94
C HIS A 239 -0.20 8.61 -2.01
N PRO A 240 -1.27 7.83 -1.73
CA PRO A 240 -2.32 8.26 -0.81
C PRO A 240 -1.84 8.37 0.65
N GLU A 241 -0.75 7.69 0.99
CA GLU A 241 -0.16 7.63 2.32
C GLU A 241 0.71 8.83 2.69
N TYR A 242 1.16 9.63 1.71
CA TYR A 242 2.14 10.69 1.94
C TYR A 242 1.66 11.73 2.95
N ASP A 243 2.59 12.15 3.82
CA ASP A 243 2.46 13.35 4.64
C ASP A 243 2.67 14.60 3.77
N ALA A 244 2.20 15.76 4.24
CA ALA A 244 2.36 17.05 3.54
C ALA A 244 3.82 17.40 3.18
N ASN A 245 4.80 16.87 3.92
CA ASN A 245 6.23 17.11 3.71
C ASN A 245 6.98 15.93 3.09
N SER A 246 6.29 14.86 2.64
CA SER A 246 6.96 13.65 2.12
C SER A 246 7.80 13.95 0.88
N LEU A 247 7.24 14.65 -0.10
CA LEU A 247 7.98 15.04 -1.30
C LEU A 247 9.19 15.96 -0.99
N LEU A 248 9.10 16.79 0.03
CA LEU A 248 10.24 17.63 0.46
C LEU A 248 11.40 16.81 1.03
N LYS A 249 11.11 15.68 1.68
CA LYS A 249 12.14 14.78 2.23
C LYS A 249 12.82 13.91 1.16
N GLU A 250 12.20 13.78 0.00
CA GLU A 250 12.76 13.07 -1.16
C GLU A 250 13.66 13.98 -2.04
N TYR A 251 13.66 15.29 -1.79
CA TYR A 251 14.49 16.28 -2.49
C TYR A 251 15.91 16.26 -1.94
#